data_b283f0948ae67417b4007729e6e0d8db
#
_entry.id   b283f0948ae67417b4007729e6e0d8db
#
_cell.length_a   1.000
_cell.length_b   1.000
_cell.length_c   1.000
_cell.angle_alpha   90.00
_cell.angle_beta   90.00
_cell.angle_gamma   90.00
#
_symmetry.space_group_name_H-M   'P 1'
#
loop_
_entity.id
_entity.type
_entity.pdbx_description
1 polymer ?
#
loop_
_entity_poly.entity_id
_entity_poly.type
_entity_poly.pdbx_seq_one_letter_code
_entity_poly.pdbx_strand_id
1 'polypeptide(L)'
;MLSCLSLRRFSSTIIVCASLFAGMFVQASPVLLPGAKPSSQQRLSVWGFDVYDARLWIRPGFSIPKYSEHSFVLELSYLRSLEGSAIAKRSVDEMRKVGPFTREQESSWLKAMLEIFPNVQKGDRLQGLYVPNVGAEFLLNDKLIGRIQDPMFAQLFFGIWMHESTAAPAIRQAWMKAL
;
A
#
# COMPACT_ATOMS: atom_id res chain seq x y z
N MET A 1 25.08 -74.73 38.75
CA MET A 1 26.01 -73.87 38.00
C MET A 1 25.30 -73.42 36.76
N LEU A 2 24.70 -72.25 36.75
CA LEU A 2 24.24 -71.53 35.53
C LEU A 2 23.83 -70.11 35.95
N SER A 3 24.63 -69.17 35.54
CA SER A 3 24.51 -67.73 35.82
C SER A 3 23.36 -67.13 35.07
N CYS A 4 22.51 -66.42 35.76
CA CYS A 4 21.38 -65.68 35.15
C CYS A 4 21.80 -64.24 34.92
N LEU A 5 22.07 -63.86 33.68
CA LEU A 5 22.32 -62.44 33.27
C LEU A 5 20.98 -61.70 33.19
N SER A 6 20.81 -60.69 34.03
CA SER A 6 19.68 -59.78 33.98
C SER A 6 19.98 -58.68 32.97
N LEU A 7 19.18 -58.61 31.91
CA LEU A 7 19.21 -57.53 30.91
C LEU A 7 18.45 -56.31 31.42
N ARG A 8 19.13 -55.22 31.79
CA ARG A 8 18.53 -53.92 32.11
C ARG A 8 18.16 -53.19 30.80
N ARG A 9 16.88 -53.01 30.56
CA ARG A 9 16.37 -52.16 29.49
C ARG A 9 16.51 -50.69 29.92
N PHE A 10 17.35 -49.91 29.21
CA PHE A 10 17.38 -48.48 29.30
C PHE A 10 16.28 -47.92 28.38
N SER A 11 15.24 -47.35 28.98
CA SER A 11 14.24 -46.55 28.25
C SER A 11 14.82 -45.15 28.06
N SER A 12 15.25 -44.84 26.84
CA SER A 12 15.63 -43.47 26.46
C SER A 12 14.37 -42.66 26.13
N THR A 13 13.98 -41.79 27.03
CA THR A 13 12.93 -40.82 26.78
C THR A 13 13.50 -39.68 25.92
N ILE A 14 13.11 -39.64 24.65
CA ILE A 14 13.44 -38.52 23.73
C ILE A 14 12.47 -37.38 24.02
N ILE A 15 12.96 -36.32 24.67
CA ILE A 15 12.21 -35.06 24.82
C ILE A 15 12.39 -34.29 23.51
N VAL A 16 11.34 -34.27 22.69
CA VAL A 16 11.26 -33.41 21.50
C VAL A 16 10.87 -32.00 21.97
N CYS A 17 11.85 -31.11 22.10
CA CYS A 17 11.61 -29.69 22.26
C CYS A 17 11.13 -29.12 20.94
N ALA A 18 9.81 -28.95 20.79
CA ALA A 18 9.21 -28.19 19.70
C ALA A 18 9.46 -26.70 19.94
N SER A 19 10.50 -26.16 19.33
CA SER A 19 10.79 -24.74 19.32
C SER A 19 9.75 -24.04 18.43
N LEU A 20 8.78 -23.37 19.02
CA LEU A 20 7.86 -22.45 18.32
C LEU A 20 8.68 -21.24 17.84
N PHE A 21 9.16 -21.29 16.60
CA PHE A 21 9.63 -20.11 15.90
C PHE A 21 8.41 -19.22 15.58
N ALA A 22 8.09 -18.28 16.47
CA ALA A 22 7.23 -17.15 16.13
C ALA A 22 7.98 -16.31 15.09
N GLY A 23 7.67 -16.55 13.82
CA GLY A 23 8.21 -15.75 12.72
C GLY A 23 7.75 -14.29 12.90
N MET A 24 8.64 -13.44 13.36
CA MET A 24 8.46 -11.99 13.26
C MET A 24 8.46 -11.64 11.77
N PHE A 25 7.27 -11.39 11.21
CA PHE A 25 7.15 -10.76 9.91
C PHE A 25 7.70 -9.34 10.02
N VAL A 26 8.98 -9.16 9.73
CA VAL A 26 9.57 -7.83 9.52
C VAL A 26 8.96 -7.30 8.22
N GLN A 27 8.00 -6.39 8.35
CA GLN A 27 7.52 -5.64 7.19
C GLN A 27 8.66 -4.70 6.76
N ALA A 28 9.32 -5.06 5.66
CA ALA A 28 10.34 -4.22 5.07
C ALA A 28 9.71 -2.91 4.58
N SER A 29 10.32 -1.77 4.92
CA SER A 29 9.96 -0.49 4.32
C SER A 29 10.09 -0.58 2.80
N PRO A 30 9.20 0.05 2.01
CA PRO A 30 9.37 0.09 0.57
C PRO A 30 10.74 0.72 0.25
N VAL A 31 11.43 0.14 -0.72
CA VAL A 31 12.73 0.66 -1.20
C VAL A 31 12.62 2.13 -1.62
N LEU A 32 11.42 2.57 -2.01
CA LEU A 32 11.08 3.92 -2.47
C LEU A 32 11.27 5.01 -1.41
N LEU A 33 11.07 4.72 -0.14
CA LEU A 33 11.15 5.72 0.93
C LEU A 33 11.88 5.13 2.15
N PRO A 34 13.21 5.12 2.15
CA PRO A 34 14.00 4.58 3.24
C PRO A 34 13.66 5.21 4.59
N GLY A 35 13.53 4.40 5.62
CA GLY A 35 13.18 4.84 6.97
C GLY A 35 11.71 5.15 7.21
N ALA A 36 10.85 4.97 6.20
CA ALA A 36 9.40 5.08 6.39
C ALA A 36 8.85 3.89 7.19
N LYS A 37 7.82 4.16 8.00
CA LYS A 37 7.08 3.15 8.76
C LYS A 37 5.67 3.03 8.22
N PRO A 38 5.06 1.82 8.25
CA PRO A 38 3.70 1.64 7.80
C PRO A 38 2.70 2.25 8.79
N SER A 39 1.64 2.88 8.27
CA SER A 39 0.44 3.20 9.03
C SER A 39 -0.44 1.97 9.25
N SER A 40 -1.53 2.14 9.99
CA SER A 40 -2.61 1.16 10.04
C SER A 40 -3.20 0.94 8.64
N GLN A 41 -3.46 -0.34 8.31
CA GLN A 41 -4.12 -0.72 7.06
C GLN A 41 -5.61 -0.40 7.15
N GLN A 42 -6.16 0.16 6.08
CA GLN A 42 -7.55 0.54 5.96
C GLN A 42 -8.16 -0.07 4.71
N ARG A 43 -9.39 -0.60 4.82
CA ARG A 43 -10.08 -1.24 3.70
C ARG A 43 -11.02 -0.28 2.99
N LEU A 44 -10.97 -0.28 1.66
CA LEU A 44 -12.01 0.29 0.83
C LEU A 44 -12.98 -0.80 0.37
N SER A 45 -14.26 -0.63 0.72
CA SER A 45 -15.35 -1.43 0.17
C SER A 45 -16.35 -0.50 -0.53
N VAL A 46 -16.86 -0.92 -1.67
CA VAL A 46 -17.85 -0.17 -2.48
C VAL A 46 -19.06 -1.07 -2.68
N TRP A 47 -20.23 -0.65 -2.23
CA TRP A 47 -21.49 -1.42 -2.26
C TRP A 47 -21.36 -2.83 -1.69
N GLY A 48 -20.59 -2.98 -0.59
CA GLY A 48 -20.36 -4.26 0.06
C GLY A 48 -19.27 -5.13 -0.57
N PHE A 49 -18.63 -4.69 -1.65
CA PHE A 49 -17.54 -5.41 -2.28
C PHE A 49 -16.19 -4.81 -1.86
N ASP A 50 -15.31 -5.65 -1.33
CA ASP A 50 -13.94 -5.26 -0.99
C ASP A 50 -13.14 -5.00 -2.27
N VAL A 51 -12.51 -3.82 -2.35
CA VAL A 51 -11.75 -3.37 -3.52
C VAL A 51 -10.25 -3.50 -3.28
N TYR A 52 -9.76 -2.87 -2.22
CA TYR A 52 -8.36 -2.93 -1.81
C TYR A 52 -8.19 -2.63 -0.32
N ASP A 53 -7.05 -3.01 0.21
CA ASP A 53 -6.51 -2.53 1.47
C ASP A 53 -5.49 -1.43 1.19
N ALA A 54 -5.65 -0.27 1.82
CA ALA A 54 -4.78 0.89 1.67
C ALA A 54 -3.87 1.06 2.89
N ARG A 55 -2.61 1.41 2.67
CA ARG A 55 -1.62 1.69 3.69
C ARG A 55 -0.73 2.86 3.28
N LEU A 56 -0.33 3.68 4.25
CA LEU A 56 0.68 4.70 4.05
C LEU A 56 2.02 4.21 4.61
N TRP A 57 3.10 4.55 3.91
CA TRP A 57 4.46 4.46 4.42
C TRP A 57 4.97 5.89 4.58
N ILE A 58 5.26 6.28 5.82
CA ILE A 58 5.51 7.66 6.23
C ILE A 58 6.72 7.77 7.14
N ARG A 59 7.35 8.94 7.14
CA ARG A 59 8.41 9.31 8.09
C ARG A 59 7.83 10.07 9.29
N PRO A 60 8.56 10.15 10.41
CA PRO A 60 8.17 11.00 11.54
C PRO A 60 7.88 12.43 11.10
N GLY A 61 6.84 13.03 11.68
CA GLY A 61 6.40 14.39 11.34
C GLY A 61 5.41 14.48 10.17
N PHE A 62 5.06 13.36 9.50
CA PHE A 62 4.01 13.35 8.49
C PHE A 62 2.65 13.70 9.10
N SER A 63 1.87 14.47 8.35
CA SER A 63 0.51 14.87 8.75
C SER A 63 -0.43 14.81 7.56
N ILE A 64 -1.60 14.20 7.73
CA ILE A 64 -2.62 14.08 6.67
C ILE A 64 -3.06 15.47 6.14
N PRO A 65 -3.37 16.48 6.98
CA PRO A 65 -3.75 17.81 6.47
C PRO A 65 -2.65 18.51 5.67
N LYS A 66 -1.39 18.14 5.88
CA LYS A 66 -0.21 18.72 5.23
C LYS A 66 0.52 17.70 4.33
N TYR A 67 -0.20 16.70 3.81
CA TYR A 67 0.40 15.64 3.00
C TYR A 67 1.24 16.16 1.83
N SER A 68 0.85 17.31 1.25
CA SER A 68 1.57 17.92 0.12
C SER A 68 2.96 18.46 0.46
N GLU A 69 3.29 18.59 1.75
CA GLU A 69 4.60 19.04 2.22
C GLU A 69 5.60 17.88 2.43
N HIS A 70 5.14 16.63 2.39
CA HIS A 70 5.93 15.45 2.79
C HIS A 70 5.98 14.40 1.70
N SER A 71 7.14 13.74 1.54
CA SER A 71 7.19 12.51 0.74
C SER A 71 6.59 11.34 1.53
N PHE A 72 5.78 10.54 0.87
CA PHE A 72 5.19 9.31 1.42
C PHE A 72 4.90 8.31 0.31
N VAL A 73 4.65 7.05 0.68
CA VAL A 73 4.15 6.04 -0.25
C VAL A 73 2.74 5.65 0.16
N LEU A 74 1.82 5.68 -0.80
CA LEU A 74 0.51 5.06 -0.71
C LEU A 74 0.60 3.68 -1.35
N GLU A 75 0.22 2.65 -0.61
CA GLU A 75 0.18 1.27 -1.07
C GLU A 75 -1.26 0.78 -1.09
N LEU A 76 -1.67 0.21 -2.22
CA LEU A 76 -2.99 -0.41 -2.43
C LEU A 76 -2.80 -1.89 -2.73
N SER A 77 -3.24 -2.75 -1.81
CA SER A 77 -3.26 -4.21 -2.00
C SER A 77 -4.64 -4.62 -2.52
N TYR A 78 -4.73 -4.99 -3.78
CA TYR A 78 -6.00 -5.28 -4.44
C TYR A 78 -6.62 -6.59 -3.96
N LEU A 79 -7.92 -6.57 -3.72
CA LEU A 79 -8.72 -7.72 -3.27
C LEU A 79 -9.57 -8.32 -4.38
N ARG A 80 -9.56 -7.71 -5.55
CA ARG A 80 -10.26 -8.12 -6.76
C ARG A 80 -9.55 -7.61 -8.02
N SER A 81 -9.91 -8.16 -9.18
CA SER A 81 -9.41 -7.68 -10.47
C SER A 81 -10.07 -6.36 -10.87
N LEU A 82 -9.26 -5.43 -11.39
CA LEU A 82 -9.70 -4.16 -11.98
C LEU A 82 -8.90 -3.89 -13.24
N GLU A 83 -9.56 -3.27 -14.22
CA GLU A 83 -8.88 -2.81 -15.43
C GLU A 83 -8.10 -1.52 -15.15
N GLY A 84 -6.87 -1.41 -15.64
CA GLY A 84 -6.03 -0.22 -15.51
C GLY A 84 -6.70 1.03 -16.09
N SER A 85 -7.43 0.86 -17.21
CA SER A 85 -8.21 1.94 -17.82
C SER A 85 -9.35 2.44 -16.91
N ALA A 86 -9.98 1.55 -16.16
CA ALA A 86 -11.02 1.92 -15.20
C ALA A 86 -10.41 2.63 -13.98
N ILE A 87 -9.24 2.18 -13.52
CA ILE A 87 -8.48 2.86 -12.44
C ILE A 87 -8.13 4.28 -12.88
N ALA A 88 -7.56 4.47 -14.08
CA ALA A 88 -7.17 5.77 -14.61
C ALA A 88 -8.35 6.74 -14.72
N LYS A 89 -9.46 6.31 -15.32
CA LYS A 89 -10.67 7.14 -15.46
C LYS A 89 -11.26 7.51 -14.11
N ARG A 90 -11.38 6.54 -13.20
CA ARG A 90 -11.87 6.79 -11.84
C ARG A 90 -10.97 7.77 -11.08
N SER A 91 -9.66 7.68 -11.26
CA SER A 91 -8.71 8.61 -10.63
C SER A 91 -8.96 10.06 -11.07
N VAL A 92 -9.20 10.30 -12.37
CA VAL A 92 -9.54 11.64 -12.88
C VAL A 92 -10.83 12.17 -12.24
N ASP A 93 -11.88 11.34 -12.18
CA ASP A 93 -13.16 11.73 -11.57
C ASP A 93 -13.00 12.11 -10.10
N GLU A 94 -12.18 11.38 -9.36
CA GLU A 94 -11.91 11.68 -7.95
C GLU A 94 -11.00 12.89 -7.76
N MET A 95 -9.99 13.07 -8.62
CA MET A 95 -9.13 14.26 -8.60
C MET A 95 -9.93 15.56 -8.79
N ARG A 96 -11.01 15.54 -9.57
CA ARG A 96 -11.90 16.72 -9.74
C ARG A 96 -12.59 17.14 -8.44
N LYS A 97 -12.80 16.22 -7.51
CA LYS A 97 -13.39 16.53 -6.20
C LYS A 97 -12.35 17.16 -5.25
N VAL A 98 -11.07 16.87 -5.49
CA VAL A 98 -9.96 17.42 -4.70
C VAL A 98 -9.65 18.86 -5.11
N GLY A 99 -9.64 19.16 -6.40
CA GLY A 99 -9.38 20.52 -6.88
C GLY A 99 -9.59 20.70 -8.38
N PRO A 100 -9.62 21.95 -8.85
CA PRO A 100 -9.84 22.26 -10.26
C PRO A 100 -8.60 21.99 -11.10
N PHE A 101 -8.80 21.60 -12.36
CA PHE A 101 -7.79 21.50 -13.40
C PHE A 101 -8.41 21.66 -14.79
N THR A 102 -7.58 21.98 -15.79
CA THR A 102 -8.07 22.26 -17.15
C THR A 102 -8.37 20.96 -17.92
N ARG A 103 -9.04 21.09 -19.05
CA ARG A 103 -9.30 19.95 -19.95
C ARG A 103 -8.01 19.40 -20.57
N GLU A 104 -7.04 20.25 -20.83
CA GLU A 104 -5.73 19.89 -21.34
C GLU A 104 -4.96 19.05 -20.30
N GLN A 105 -4.97 19.48 -19.03
CA GLN A 105 -4.38 18.72 -17.92
C GLN A 105 -5.07 17.37 -17.75
N GLU A 106 -6.40 17.33 -17.78
CA GLU A 106 -7.17 16.08 -17.72
C GLU A 106 -6.74 15.11 -18.81
N SER A 107 -6.74 15.57 -20.07
CA SER A 107 -6.37 14.74 -21.21
C SER A 107 -4.96 14.20 -21.10
N SER A 108 -4.01 15.06 -20.71
CA SER A 108 -2.61 14.68 -20.52
C SER A 108 -2.44 13.66 -19.39
N TRP A 109 -3.06 13.91 -18.23
CA TRP A 109 -2.95 13.03 -17.05
C TRP A 109 -3.67 11.69 -17.27
N LEU A 110 -4.85 11.72 -17.90
CA LEU A 110 -5.55 10.49 -18.25
C LEU A 110 -4.71 9.63 -19.20
N LYS A 111 -4.14 10.24 -20.26
CA LYS A 111 -3.26 9.54 -21.19
C LYS A 111 -2.07 8.92 -20.47
N ALA A 112 -1.36 9.69 -19.62
CA ALA A 112 -0.22 9.19 -18.87
C ALA A 112 -0.60 8.02 -17.95
N MET A 113 -1.73 8.11 -17.24
CA MET A 113 -2.22 7.00 -16.39
C MET A 113 -2.61 5.77 -17.19
N LEU A 114 -3.23 5.93 -18.38
CA LEU A 114 -3.57 4.82 -19.27
C LEU A 114 -2.32 4.07 -19.79
N GLU A 115 -1.21 4.78 -19.96
CA GLU A 115 0.07 4.17 -20.36
C GLU A 115 0.76 3.45 -19.19
N ILE A 116 0.56 3.93 -17.95
CA ILE A 116 1.26 3.44 -16.75
C ILE A 116 0.48 2.33 -16.04
N PHE A 117 -0.84 2.49 -15.85
CA PHE A 117 -1.61 1.58 -15.00
C PHE A 117 -2.01 0.30 -15.72
N PRO A 118 -1.47 -0.87 -15.32
CA PRO A 118 -1.87 -2.15 -15.89
C PRO A 118 -3.19 -2.62 -15.29
N ASN A 119 -3.77 -3.65 -15.90
CA ASN A 119 -4.79 -4.42 -15.22
C ASN A 119 -4.19 -5.07 -13.97
N VAL A 120 -4.95 -5.03 -12.89
CA VAL A 120 -4.56 -5.63 -11.61
C VAL A 120 -5.50 -6.77 -11.26
N GLN A 121 -5.03 -7.68 -10.44
CA GLN A 121 -5.80 -8.81 -9.92
C GLN A 121 -5.68 -8.90 -8.40
N LYS A 122 -6.49 -9.77 -7.80
CA LYS A 122 -6.40 -10.04 -6.37
C LYS A 122 -4.97 -10.47 -5.99
N GLY A 123 -4.41 -9.78 -5.00
CA GLY A 123 -3.05 -10.00 -4.50
C GLY A 123 -2.02 -9.03 -5.09
N ASP A 124 -2.32 -8.32 -6.18
CA ASP A 124 -1.43 -7.29 -6.70
C ASP A 124 -1.35 -6.10 -5.75
N ARG A 125 -0.16 -5.50 -5.71
CA ARG A 125 0.15 -4.35 -4.87
C ARG A 125 0.64 -3.19 -5.75
N LEU A 126 -0.17 -2.14 -5.83
CA LEU A 126 0.19 -0.89 -6.49
C LEU A 126 0.69 0.10 -5.43
N GLN A 127 1.88 0.64 -5.65
CA GLN A 127 2.49 1.64 -4.79
C GLN A 127 2.66 2.94 -5.57
N GLY A 128 2.31 4.06 -4.94
CA GLY A 128 2.54 5.40 -5.44
C GLY A 128 3.42 6.18 -4.47
N LEU A 129 4.62 6.59 -4.89
CA LEU A 129 5.47 7.51 -4.17
C LEU A 129 5.08 8.94 -4.54
N TYR A 130 4.70 9.73 -3.56
CA TYR A 130 4.53 11.17 -3.67
C TYR A 130 5.84 11.89 -3.32
N VAL A 131 6.29 12.79 -4.19
CA VAL A 131 7.44 13.65 -3.94
C VAL A 131 7.02 15.11 -4.13
N PRO A 132 7.04 15.93 -3.06
CA PRO A 132 6.65 17.32 -3.11
C PRO A 132 7.40 18.09 -4.22
N ASN A 133 6.68 18.92 -4.97
CA ASN A 133 7.20 19.74 -6.05
C ASN A 133 7.86 19.00 -7.22
N VAL A 134 7.76 17.66 -7.26
CA VAL A 134 8.33 16.81 -8.33
C VAL A 134 7.24 16.07 -9.07
N GLY A 135 6.42 15.26 -8.35
CA GLY A 135 5.41 14.43 -8.98
C GLY A 135 5.19 13.10 -8.28
N ALA A 136 4.88 12.08 -9.07
CA ALA A 136 4.56 10.73 -8.60
C ALA A 136 5.36 9.65 -9.33
N GLU A 137 5.76 8.60 -8.60
CA GLU A 137 6.29 7.35 -9.16
C GLU A 137 5.36 6.20 -8.80
N PHE A 138 5.18 5.24 -9.72
CA PHE A 138 4.28 4.11 -9.54
C PHE A 138 5.02 2.79 -9.69
N LEU A 139 4.73 1.86 -8.77
CA LEU A 139 5.27 0.49 -8.83
C LEU A 139 4.13 -0.51 -8.73
N LEU A 140 4.25 -1.61 -9.47
CA LEU A 140 3.42 -2.79 -9.31
C LEU A 140 4.29 -3.94 -8.79
N ASN A 141 3.92 -4.51 -7.65
CA ASN A 141 4.65 -5.61 -7.02
C ASN A 141 6.16 -5.32 -6.90
N ASP A 142 6.48 -4.11 -6.41
CA ASP A 142 7.84 -3.56 -6.23
C ASP A 142 8.60 -3.24 -7.54
N LYS A 143 7.99 -3.44 -8.71
CA LYS A 143 8.59 -3.09 -9.99
C LYS A 143 8.09 -1.73 -10.47
N LEU A 144 9.01 -0.81 -10.77
CA LEU A 144 8.66 0.49 -11.34
C LEU A 144 7.92 0.32 -12.66
N ILE A 145 6.74 0.93 -12.78
CA ILE A 145 5.90 0.89 -13.97
C ILE A 145 5.78 2.26 -14.66
N GLY A 146 6.07 3.36 -13.97
CA GLY A 146 6.09 4.69 -14.57
C GLY A 146 6.21 5.83 -13.58
N ARG A 147 6.32 7.04 -14.14
CA ARG A 147 6.41 8.31 -13.42
C ARG A 147 5.57 9.36 -14.11
N ILE A 148 4.95 10.23 -13.33
CA ILE A 148 4.31 11.45 -13.82
C ILE A 148 4.96 12.63 -13.08
N GLN A 149 5.81 13.34 -13.79
CA GLN A 149 6.58 14.48 -13.27
C GLN A 149 5.76 15.77 -13.38
N ASP A 150 4.67 15.81 -12.61
CA ASP A 150 3.77 16.96 -12.51
C ASP A 150 3.36 17.09 -11.04
N PRO A 151 3.79 18.16 -10.35
CA PRO A 151 3.45 18.37 -8.93
C PRO A 151 1.96 18.52 -8.68
N MET A 152 1.23 19.16 -9.60
CA MET A 152 -0.21 19.36 -9.46
C MET A 152 -0.97 18.06 -9.65
N PHE A 153 -0.60 17.25 -10.65
CA PHE A 153 -1.10 15.89 -10.80
C PHE A 153 -0.93 15.12 -9.49
N ALA A 154 0.30 15.06 -8.97
CA ALA A 154 0.60 14.26 -7.79
C ALA A 154 -0.21 14.74 -6.57
N GLN A 155 -0.29 16.06 -6.34
CA GLN A 155 -1.08 16.61 -5.24
C GLN A 155 -2.56 16.21 -5.36
N LEU A 156 -3.17 16.36 -6.52
CA LEU A 156 -4.58 16.01 -6.72
C LEU A 156 -4.81 14.49 -6.68
N PHE A 157 -3.91 13.70 -7.27
CA PHE A 157 -4.02 12.25 -7.28
C PHE A 157 -3.97 11.65 -5.87
N PHE A 158 -2.98 12.02 -5.07
CA PHE A 158 -2.90 11.53 -3.69
C PHE A 158 -3.95 12.17 -2.78
N GLY A 159 -4.45 13.36 -3.14
CA GLY A 159 -5.59 13.99 -2.49
C GLY A 159 -6.87 13.14 -2.53
N ILE A 160 -7.01 12.20 -3.47
CA ILE A 160 -8.11 11.22 -3.52
C ILE A 160 -8.29 10.54 -2.15
N TRP A 161 -7.23 10.32 -1.39
CA TRP A 161 -7.27 9.70 -0.05
C TRP A 161 -7.02 10.69 1.10
N MET A 162 -6.25 11.77 0.84
CA MET A 162 -5.73 12.66 1.89
C MET A 162 -6.55 13.94 2.08
N HIS A 163 -7.14 14.46 1.00
CA HIS A 163 -7.88 15.74 1.02
C HIS A 163 -9.20 15.60 1.81
N GLU A 164 -9.72 16.70 2.34
CA GLU A 164 -10.99 16.71 3.08
C GLU A 164 -12.19 16.30 2.22
N SER A 165 -12.14 16.62 0.91
CA SER A 165 -13.14 16.19 -0.08
C SER A 165 -12.90 14.78 -0.65
N THR A 166 -12.16 13.93 0.08
CA THR A 166 -11.83 12.56 -0.34
C THR A 166 -13.06 11.70 -0.63
N ALA A 167 -12.97 10.82 -1.62
CA ALA A 167 -13.96 9.77 -1.85
C ALA A 167 -13.88 8.60 -0.83
N ALA A 168 -12.83 8.59 0.01
CA ALA A 168 -12.61 7.56 1.04
C ALA A 168 -12.54 8.15 2.46
N PRO A 169 -13.59 8.85 2.95
CA PRO A 169 -13.53 9.61 4.20
C PRO A 169 -13.25 8.73 5.42
N ALA A 170 -13.73 7.48 5.44
CA ALA A 170 -13.47 6.54 6.52
C ALA A 170 -11.97 6.19 6.63
N ILE A 171 -11.30 5.99 5.50
CA ILE A 171 -9.85 5.72 5.44
C ILE A 171 -9.08 6.93 5.98
N ARG A 172 -9.38 8.13 5.47
CA ARG A 172 -8.76 9.38 5.92
C ARG A 172 -8.93 9.59 7.42
N GLN A 173 -10.15 9.44 7.95
CA GLN A 173 -10.43 9.60 9.39
C GLN A 173 -9.67 8.59 10.25
N ALA A 174 -9.60 7.32 9.82
CA ALA A 174 -8.86 6.30 10.53
C ALA A 174 -7.36 6.63 10.61
N TRP A 175 -6.76 7.09 9.50
CA TRP A 175 -5.37 7.54 9.52
C TRP A 175 -5.14 8.78 10.36
N MET A 176 -6.06 9.77 10.31
CA MET A 176 -5.95 10.96 11.17
C MET A 176 -5.99 10.68 12.66
N LYS A 177 -6.66 9.58 13.07
CA LYS A 177 -6.70 9.16 14.49
C LYS A 177 -5.48 8.36 14.90
N ALA A 178 -4.79 7.73 13.95
CA ALA A 178 -3.69 6.81 14.22
C ALA A 178 -2.30 7.44 14.07
N LEU A 179 -2.19 8.63 13.47
CA LEU A 179 -0.95 9.39 13.22
C LEU A 179 -0.86 10.62 14.08
#